data_d151c07235251588427f476ccc47efb9
#
_entry.id   d151c07235251588427f476ccc47efb9
#
_cell.length_a   1.000
_cell.length_b   1.000
_cell.length_c   1.000
_cell.angle_alpha   90.00
_cell.angle_beta   90.00
_cell.angle_gamma   90.00
#
_symmetry.space_group_name_H-M   'P 1'
#
loop_
_entity.id
_entity.type
_entity.pdbx_description
1 polymer ?
#
loop_
_entity_poly.entity_id
_entity_poly.type
_entity_poly.pdbx_seq_one_letter_code
_entity_poly.pdbx_strand_id
1 'polypeptide(L)'
;MFIPARVTDNEALLKKQPEYLQQLRALSRKLREAWLEGKWDIFQGQFFQEFTDDPEHYKDRRFTHVIEPFTIPREWRIYRSYDFGYAKPFSCAWWAVDFDGCIYRILELYGCTENPNEGVRWTPEKQFAKIREIEDTHPWLKGRSISGVADPAIWDSSRGESVYETALRHRVYFSPGDNRRIPGWMQMHYRMAFDGEGYPQMYVFSGCRAFIRTIPELMFSDTEPEDLDTRQEDHVADECRYFCMARPIRPVRQGEELALGDDPLNMRRR
;
A
#
# COMPACT_ATOMS: atom_id res chain seq x y z
N MET A 1 18.28 -10.25 25.39
CA MET A 1 17.65 -9.48 26.49
C MET A 1 16.89 -8.36 25.83
N PHE A 2 15.57 -8.38 25.85
CA PHE A 2 14.71 -7.32 25.29
C PHE A 2 14.64 -6.19 26.33
N ILE A 3 14.97 -4.97 25.92
CA ILE A 3 14.81 -3.77 26.77
C ILE A 3 13.64 -2.98 26.17
N PRO A 4 12.48 -2.97 26.81
CA PRO A 4 11.35 -2.20 26.33
C PRO A 4 11.69 -0.71 26.39
N ALA A 5 11.59 -0.01 25.26
CA ALA A 5 11.73 1.44 25.15
C ALA A 5 10.40 2.02 24.66
N ARG A 6 9.95 3.10 25.30
CA ARG A 6 8.77 3.84 24.87
C ARG A 6 9.18 4.95 23.91
N VAL A 7 8.32 5.30 22.98
CA VAL A 7 8.56 6.49 22.13
C VAL A 7 8.80 7.75 22.94
N THR A 8 8.15 7.88 24.10
CA THR A 8 8.34 9.00 25.03
C THR A 8 9.75 9.08 25.62
N ASP A 9 10.51 8.01 25.59
CA ASP A 9 11.89 7.98 26.10
C ASP A 9 12.90 8.57 25.10
N ASN A 10 12.46 8.78 23.84
CA ASN A 10 13.28 9.37 22.79
C ASN A 10 12.96 10.86 22.56
N GLU A 11 13.41 11.70 23.49
CA GLU A 11 13.20 13.16 23.41
C GLU A 11 13.77 13.77 22.12
N ALA A 12 14.85 13.23 21.57
CA ALA A 12 15.49 13.76 20.36
C ALA A 12 14.58 13.56 19.13
N LEU A 13 13.90 12.42 19.05
CA LEU A 13 12.91 12.13 18.00
C LEU A 13 11.69 13.06 18.13
N LEU A 14 11.16 13.20 19.35
CA LEU A 14 9.99 14.02 19.60
C LEU A 14 10.23 15.52 19.37
N LYS A 15 11.45 16.00 19.63
CA LYS A 15 11.85 17.38 19.28
C LYS A 15 11.95 17.61 17.78
N LYS A 16 12.42 16.61 17.01
CA LYS A 16 12.56 16.70 15.54
C LYS A 16 11.22 16.48 14.81
N GLN A 17 10.36 15.64 15.35
CA GLN A 17 9.07 15.28 14.77
C GLN A 17 7.97 15.30 15.83
N PRO A 18 7.48 16.48 16.23
CA PRO A 18 6.41 16.60 17.26
C PRO A 18 5.12 15.87 16.87
N GLU A 19 4.86 15.73 15.57
CA GLU A 19 3.68 15.07 15.02
C GLU A 19 3.74 13.54 15.13
N TYR A 20 4.92 12.95 15.41
CA TYR A 20 5.10 11.50 15.42
C TYR A 20 4.23 10.81 16.48
N LEU A 21 4.08 11.40 17.65
CA LEU A 21 3.16 10.87 18.69
C LEU A 21 1.69 10.84 18.24
N GLN A 22 1.28 11.85 17.47
CA GLN A 22 -0.09 11.91 16.95
C GLN A 22 -0.30 10.86 15.87
N GLN A 23 0.71 10.65 15.03
CA GLN A 23 0.69 9.59 14.03
C GLN A 23 0.51 8.21 14.66
N LEU A 24 1.25 7.92 15.73
CA LEU A 24 1.13 6.66 16.45
C LEU A 24 -0.23 6.49 17.16
N ARG A 25 -0.83 7.58 17.62
CA ARG A 25 -2.17 7.56 18.25
C ARG A 25 -3.30 7.26 17.26
N ALA A 26 -3.08 7.53 15.96
CA ALA A 26 -4.04 7.22 14.89
C ALA A 26 -4.03 5.73 14.49
N LEU A 27 -3.07 4.93 14.96
CA LEU A 27 -2.99 3.51 14.66
C LEU A 27 -4.05 2.70 15.41
N SER A 28 -4.27 1.47 14.93
CA SER A 28 -5.09 0.48 15.64
C SER A 28 -4.63 0.31 17.10
N ARG A 29 -5.52 -0.15 17.96
CA ARG A 29 -5.25 -0.27 19.40
C ARG A 29 -3.97 -1.07 19.68
N LYS A 30 -3.77 -2.21 19.01
CA LYS A 30 -2.62 -3.08 19.25
C LYS A 30 -1.31 -2.45 18.73
N LEU A 31 -1.31 -1.89 17.53
CA LEU A 31 -0.14 -1.17 17.00
C LEU A 31 0.23 0.02 17.88
N ARG A 32 -0.77 0.76 18.33
CA ARG A 32 -0.56 1.88 19.25
C ARG A 32 0.08 1.45 20.56
N GLU A 33 -0.39 0.37 21.18
CA GLU A 33 0.18 -0.18 22.41
C GLU A 33 1.63 -0.63 22.20
N ALA A 34 1.94 -1.25 21.08
CA ALA A 34 3.31 -1.64 20.73
C ALA A 34 4.24 -0.44 20.55
N TRP A 35 3.87 0.46 19.66
CA TRP A 35 4.72 1.58 19.25
C TRP A 35 4.83 2.68 20.31
N LEU A 36 3.76 2.97 21.07
CA LEU A 36 3.79 3.95 22.15
C LEU A 36 4.35 3.38 23.44
N GLU A 37 3.98 2.14 23.78
CA GLU A 37 4.24 1.56 25.08
C GLU A 37 5.35 0.49 25.07
N GLY A 38 5.86 0.14 23.87
CA GLY A 38 6.88 -0.89 23.70
C GLY A 38 6.41 -2.29 24.05
N LYS A 39 5.11 -2.55 23.95
CA LYS A 39 4.50 -3.87 24.22
C LYS A 39 4.52 -4.74 22.98
N TRP A 40 5.66 -5.30 22.64
CA TRP A 40 5.85 -6.12 21.45
C TRP A 40 5.43 -7.59 21.62
N ASP A 41 5.16 -8.02 22.83
CA ASP A 41 4.68 -9.36 23.18
C ASP A 41 3.23 -9.65 22.78
N ILE A 42 2.50 -8.63 22.36
CA ILE A 42 1.12 -8.74 21.88
C ILE A 42 1.00 -9.12 20.40
N PHE A 43 2.10 -9.16 19.65
CA PHE A 43 2.13 -9.49 18.24
C PHE A 43 2.27 -11.00 17.98
N GLN A 44 1.32 -11.76 18.47
CA GLN A 44 1.04 -13.10 17.94
C GLN A 44 -0.20 -12.98 17.04
N GLY A 45 -0.01 -12.71 15.73
CA GLY A 45 -1.15 -12.65 14.84
C GLY A 45 -0.95 -11.82 13.57
N GLN A 46 -2.05 -11.53 12.92
CA GLN A 46 -2.17 -10.85 11.64
C GLN A 46 -1.48 -9.48 11.65
N PHE A 47 -0.66 -9.21 10.62
CA PHE A 47 0.09 -7.96 10.50
C PHE A 47 -0.82 -6.77 10.17
N PHE A 48 -1.68 -6.89 9.16
CA PHE A 48 -2.66 -5.87 8.76
C PHE A 48 -4.02 -6.12 9.38
N GLN A 49 -4.17 -5.84 10.67
CA GLN A 49 -5.40 -6.09 11.44
C GLN A 49 -6.55 -5.14 11.06
N GLU A 50 -6.21 -4.01 10.43
CA GLU A 50 -7.19 -3.03 9.95
C GLU A 50 -7.94 -3.54 8.72
N PHE A 51 -7.32 -4.43 7.93
CA PHE A 51 -7.94 -4.90 6.70
C PHE A 51 -9.22 -5.68 6.98
N THR A 52 -10.30 -5.21 6.40
CA THR A 52 -11.64 -5.79 6.55
C THR A 52 -12.24 -6.03 5.17
N ASP A 53 -12.74 -7.24 4.95
CA ASP A 53 -13.55 -7.62 3.80
C ASP A 53 -14.96 -7.94 4.31
N ASP A 54 -15.89 -6.97 4.16
CA ASP A 54 -17.27 -7.11 4.62
C ASP A 54 -18.23 -6.90 3.46
N PRO A 55 -18.76 -7.99 2.86
CA PRO A 55 -19.67 -7.92 1.72
C PRO A 55 -20.97 -7.15 1.98
N GLU A 56 -21.43 -7.04 3.23
CA GLU A 56 -22.65 -6.28 3.56
C GLU A 56 -22.44 -4.78 3.32
N HIS A 57 -21.19 -4.31 3.40
CA HIS A 57 -20.81 -2.92 3.28
C HIS A 57 -20.14 -2.55 1.92
N TYR A 58 -20.13 -3.43 0.93
CA TYR A 58 -19.53 -3.13 -0.38
C TYR A 58 -20.17 -1.93 -1.10
N LYS A 59 -21.45 -1.66 -0.86
CA LYS A 59 -22.20 -0.58 -1.53
C LYS A 59 -22.04 0.77 -0.84
N ASP A 60 -22.13 0.80 0.48
CA ASP A 60 -21.99 2.02 1.28
C ASP A 60 -20.54 2.37 1.56
N ARG A 61 -19.59 1.42 1.33
CA ARG A 61 -18.13 1.58 1.43
C ARG A 61 -17.66 1.98 2.82
N ARG A 62 -18.39 1.62 3.87
CA ARG A 62 -18.06 1.94 5.26
C ARG A 62 -17.63 0.67 5.98
N PHE A 63 -16.59 0.79 6.82
CA PHE A 63 -16.05 -0.31 7.62
C PHE A 63 -15.60 -1.54 6.79
N THR A 64 -15.35 -1.34 5.49
CA THR A 64 -14.82 -2.34 4.57
C THR A 64 -13.78 -1.72 3.65
N HIS A 65 -12.77 -2.50 3.28
CA HIS A 65 -11.79 -2.11 2.25
C HIS A 65 -12.16 -2.64 0.88
N VAL A 66 -12.90 -3.75 0.85
CA VAL A 66 -13.32 -4.38 -0.40
C VAL A 66 -14.63 -3.77 -0.85
N ILE A 67 -14.70 -3.41 -2.13
CA ILE A 67 -15.88 -2.81 -2.74
C ILE A 67 -16.17 -3.40 -4.12
N GLU A 68 -17.42 -3.28 -4.56
CA GLU A 68 -17.76 -3.65 -5.93
C GLU A 68 -17.06 -2.74 -6.95
N PRO A 69 -16.57 -3.29 -8.08
CA PRO A 69 -16.01 -2.50 -9.15
C PRO A 69 -16.99 -1.47 -9.71
N PHE A 70 -16.51 -0.28 -10.00
CA PHE A 70 -17.28 0.75 -10.69
C PHE A 70 -16.46 1.35 -11.85
N THR A 71 -17.10 2.08 -12.74
CA THR A 71 -16.43 2.74 -13.85
C THR A 71 -15.54 3.86 -13.34
N ILE A 72 -14.23 3.77 -13.60
CA ILE A 72 -13.25 4.76 -13.14
C ILE A 72 -13.41 6.06 -13.95
N PRO A 73 -13.68 7.21 -13.29
CA PRO A 73 -13.75 8.51 -13.94
C PRO A 73 -12.48 8.82 -14.75
N ARG A 74 -12.66 9.48 -15.89
CA ARG A 74 -11.51 9.78 -16.77
C ARG A 74 -10.54 10.78 -16.17
N GLU A 75 -10.99 11.61 -15.29
CA GLU A 75 -10.26 12.65 -14.58
C GLU A 75 -9.34 12.09 -13.49
N TRP A 76 -9.66 10.91 -12.97
CA TRP A 76 -8.82 10.25 -11.96
C TRP A 76 -7.52 9.77 -12.57
N ARG A 77 -6.41 9.94 -11.86
CA ARG A 77 -5.11 9.49 -12.32
C ARG A 77 -4.95 8.00 -12.11
N ILE A 78 -4.33 7.35 -13.10
CA ILE A 78 -4.01 5.92 -13.03
C ILE A 78 -2.52 5.72 -12.79
N TYR A 79 -2.23 4.77 -11.93
CA TYR A 79 -0.87 4.38 -11.57
C TYR A 79 -0.72 2.88 -11.65
N ARG A 80 0.53 2.44 -11.68
CA ARG A 80 0.90 1.03 -11.62
C ARG A 80 2.00 0.84 -10.59
N SER A 81 1.94 -0.25 -9.83
CA SER A 81 3.00 -0.74 -8.95
C SER A 81 3.43 -2.13 -9.38
N TYR A 82 4.69 -2.47 -9.10
CA TYR A 82 5.24 -3.74 -9.55
C TYR A 82 6.31 -4.25 -8.59
N ASP A 83 6.19 -5.51 -8.22
CA ASP A 83 7.19 -6.31 -7.52
C ASP A 83 7.60 -7.50 -8.40
N PHE A 84 8.90 -7.64 -8.67
CA PHE A 84 9.41 -8.66 -9.59
C PHE A 84 9.53 -10.02 -8.89
N GLY A 85 9.08 -11.06 -9.56
CA GLY A 85 9.30 -12.44 -9.15
C GLY A 85 9.44 -13.37 -10.36
N TYR A 86 10.15 -14.49 -10.19
CA TYR A 86 10.28 -15.57 -11.16
C TYR A 86 9.94 -16.93 -10.53
N ALA A 87 10.77 -17.40 -9.61
CA ALA A 87 10.49 -18.60 -8.80
C ALA A 87 9.49 -18.32 -7.68
N LYS A 88 9.50 -17.10 -7.18
CA LYS A 88 8.45 -16.52 -6.34
C LYS A 88 7.46 -15.74 -7.21
N PRO A 89 6.24 -15.51 -6.74
CA PRO A 89 5.27 -14.73 -7.49
C PRO A 89 5.78 -13.32 -7.80
N PHE A 90 5.41 -12.77 -8.96
CA PHE A 90 5.45 -11.34 -9.18
C PHE A 90 4.08 -10.73 -8.91
N SER A 91 4.06 -9.47 -8.53
CA SER A 91 2.82 -8.71 -8.35
C SER A 91 2.84 -7.44 -9.19
N CYS A 92 1.74 -7.18 -9.89
CA CYS A 92 1.50 -5.92 -10.59
C CYS A 92 0.08 -5.47 -10.31
N ALA A 93 -0.09 -4.23 -9.84
CA ALA A 93 -1.41 -3.66 -9.63
C ALA A 93 -1.60 -2.35 -10.36
N TRP A 94 -2.86 -2.05 -10.70
CA TRP A 94 -3.27 -0.75 -11.19
C TRP A 94 -4.14 -0.06 -10.16
N TRP A 95 -3.88 1.22 -9.97
CA TRP A 95 -4.47 2.07 -8.96
C TRP A 95 -5.12 3.28 -9.60
N ALA A 96 -6.33 3.59 -9.17
CA ALA A 96 -6.94 4.87 -9.42
C ALA A 96 -6.79 5.76 -8.17
N VAL A 97 -6.63 7.05 -8.35
CA VAL A 97 -6.55 8.02 -7.26
C VAL A 97 -7.58 9.10 -7.53
N ASP A 98 -8.47 9.33 -6.58
CA ASP A 98 -9.48 10.37 -6.66
C ASP A 98 -8.93 11.77 -6.30
N PHE A 99 -9.80 12.77 -6.27
CA PHE A 99 -9.41 14.16 -5.99
C PHE A 99 -9.04 14.38 -4.51
N ASP A 100 -9.54 13.55 -3.61
CA ASP A 100 -9.27 13.62 -2.18
C ASP A 100 -8.00 12.82 -1.79
N GLY A 101 -7.39 12.14 -2.76
CA GLY A 101 -6.19 11.34 -2.57
C GLY A 101 -6.44 9.93 -2.05
N CYS A 102 -7.70 9.50 -1.95
CA CYS A 102 -8.04 8.12 -1.67
C CYS A 102 -7.60 7.23 -2.84
N ILE A 103 -7.04 6.08 -2.55
CA ILE A 103 -6.51 5.15 -3.54
C ILE A 103 -7.43 3.94 -3.69
N TYR A 104 -7.57 3.49 -4.93
CA TYR A 104 -8.38 2.34 -5.30
C TYR A 104 -7.54 1.34 -6.07
N ARG A 105 -7.32 0.14 -5.51
CA ARG A 105 -6.73 -0.97 -6.24
C ARG A 105 -7.79 -1.54 -7.18
N ILE A 106 -7.68 -1.23 -8.46
CA ILE A 106 -8.73 -1.51 -9.45
C ILE A 106 -8.53 -2.80 -10.24
N LEU A 107 -7.27 -3.19 -10.42
CA LEU A 107 -6.86 -4.40 -11.13
C LEU A 107 -5.57 -4.94 -10.55
N GLU A 108 -5.34 -6.24 -10.75
CA GLU A 108 -4.08 -6.90 -10.45
C GLU A 108 -3.73 -7.97 -11.49
N LEU A 109 -2.44 -8.19 -11.64
CA LEU A 109 -1.86 -9.32 -12.34
C LEU A 109 -0.86 -9.98 -11.38
N TYR A 110 -1.24 -11.15 -10.87
CA TYR A 110 -0.46 -11.86 -9.89
C TYR A 110 0.09 -13.16 -10.46
N GLY A 111 1.40 -13.33 -10.41
CA GLY A 111 2.12 -14.44 -11.01
C GLY A 111 2.36 -15.60 -10.08
N CYS A 112 1.31 -16.08 -9.39
CA CYS A 112 1.33 -17.25 -8.53
C CYS A 112 0.73 -18.47 -9.24
N THR A 113 1.24 -19.68 -8.94
CA THR A 113 0.62 -20.94 -9.34
C THR A 113 -0.56 -21.27 -8.43
N GLU A 114 -1.11 -22.47 -8.52
CA GLU A 114 -2.11 -23.00 -7.57
C GLU A 114 -1.51 -23.21 -6.17
N ASN A 115 -0.19 -23.37 -6.09
CA ASN A 115 0.51 -23.47 -4.81
C ASN A 115 0.84 -22.08 -4.29
N PRO A 116 0.48 -21.74 -3.03
CA PRO A 116 0.80 -20.45 -2.42
C PRO A 116 2.32 -20.17 -2.46
N ASN A 117 2.68 -18.92 -2.70
CA ASN A 117 4.07 -18.43 -2.72
C ASN A 117 4.98 -19.14 -3.77
N GLU A 118 4.40 -19.75 -4.80
CA GLU A 118 5.12 -20.35 -5.94
C GLU A 118 4.85 -19.56 -7.23
N GLY A 119 5.94 -18.98 -7.82
CA GLY A 119 5.84 -18.19 -9.04
C GLY A 119 5.58 -19.01 -10.29
N VAL A 120 4.83 -18.45 -11.22
CA VAL A 120 4.54 -19.06 -12.55
C VAL A 120 5.75 -19.13 -13.48
N ARG A 121 6.91 -18.68 -13.05
CA ARG A 121 8.20 -18.68 -13.80
C ARG A 121 8.10 -17.98 -15.16
N TRP A 122 7.31 -16.91 -15.23
CA TRP A 122 7.30 -16.06 -16.41
C TRP A 122 8.56 -15.20 -16.46
N THR A 123 9.20 -15.20 -17.63
CA THR A 123 10.32 -14.30 -17.88
C THR A 123 9.85 -12.83 -17.82
N PRO A 124 10.74 -11.87 -17.56
CA PRO A 124 10.40 -10.44 -17.60
C PRO A 124 9.71 -10.04 -18.90
N GLU A 125 10.18 -10.57 -20.03
CA GLU A 125 9.57 -10.38 -21.34
C GLU A 125 8.08 -10.72 -21.36
N LYS A 126 7.72 -11.91 -20.85
CA LYS A 126 6.33 -12.36 -20.80
C LYS A 126 5.48 -11.54 -19.82
N GLN A 127 6.07 -11.15 -18.68
CA GLN A 127 5.38 -10.32 -17.70
C GLN A 127 5.03 -8.95 -18.27
N PHE A 128 6.00 -8.26 -18.89
CA PHE A 128 5.76 -6.92 -19.44
C PHE A 128 4.91 -6.93 -20.71
N ALA A 129 5.02 -7.97 -21.55
CA ALA A 129 4.10 -8.17 -22.66
C ALA A 129 2.64 -8.27 -22.15
N LYS A 130 2.41 -9.01 -21.06
CA LYS A 130 1.06 -9.15 -20.48
C LYS A 130 0.58 -7.88 -19.80
N ILE A 131 1.45 -7.16 -19.09
CA ILE A 131 1.12 -5.85 -18.53
C ILE A 131 0.69 -4.89 -19.64
N ARG A 132 1.45 -4.82 -20.73
CA ARG A 132 1.15 -3.95 -21.87
C ARG A 132 -0.16 -4.35 -22.55
N GLU A 133 -0.41 -5.63 -22.76
CA GLU A 133 -1.68 -6.14 -23.30
C GLU A 133 -2.87 -5.66 -22.45
N ILE A 134 -2.78 -5.80 -21.13
CA ILE A 134 -3.84 -5.35 -20.22
C ILE A 134 -4.06 -3.84 -20.35
N GLU A 135 -3.01 -3.04 -20.37
CA GLU A 135 -3.09 -1.58 -20.50
C GLU A 135 -3.69 -1.12 -21.83
N ASP A 136 -3.43 -1.86 -22.90
CA ASP A 136 -3.94 -1.54 -24.24
C ASP A 136 -5.39 -2.00 -24.47
N THR A 137 -5.85 -2.98 -23.69
CA THR A 137 -7.16 -3.61 -23.94
C THR A 137 -8.21 -3.33 -22.85
N HIS A 138 -7.77 -3.18 -21.60
CA HIS A 138 -8.73 -3.04 -20.49
C HIS A 138 -9.46 -1.68 -20.54
N PRO A 139 -10.81 -1.67 -20.41
CA PRO A 139 -11.61 -0.43 -20.56
C PRO A 139 -11.20 0.71 -19.63
N TRP A 140 -10.75 0.42 -18.44
CA TRP A 140 -10.33 1.44 -17.45
C TRP A 140 -8.93 2.00 -17.71
N LEU A 141 -8.10 1.31 -18.48
CA LEU A 141 -6.69 1.65 -18.69
C LEU A 141 -6.41 2.16 -20.11
N LYS A 142 -7.13 1.64 -21.09
CA LYS A 142 -6.90 1.94 -22.50
C LYS A 142 -6.88 3.43 -22.80
N GLY A 143 -5.76 3.88 -23.39
CA GLY A 143 -5.57 5.27 -23.78
C GLY A 143 -5.32 6.23 -22.62
N ARG A 144 -5.05 5.73 -21.41
CA ARG A 144 -4.66 6.55 -20.26
C ARG A 144 -3.13 6.65 -20.12
N SER A 145 -2.69 7.77 -19.56
CA SER A 145 -1.32 7.88 -19.05
C SER A 145 -1.21 7.14 -17.73
N ILE A 146 -0.26 6.21 -17.62
CA ILE A 146 -0.05 5.38 -16.42
C ILE A 146 1.36 5.62 -15.93
N SER A 147 1.49 6.16 -14.72
CA SER A 147 2.78 6.29 -14.04
C SER A 147 3.05 5.03 -13.23
N GLY A 148 4.27 4.49 -13.32
CA GLY A 148 4.66 3.25 -12.64
C GLY A 148 5.67 3.48 -11.52
N VAL A 149 5.61 2.67 -10.48
CA VAL A 149 6.62 2.51 -9.43
C VAL A 149 6.93 1.04 -9.27
N ALA A 150 8.20 0.69 -9.06
CA ALA A 150 8.61 -0.70 -8.90
C ALA A 150 9.73 -0.86 -7.87
N ASP A 151 9.92 -2.11 -7.43
CA ASP A 151 11.10 -2.48 -6.63
C ASP A 151 12.38 -1.98 -7.30
N PRO A 152 13.25 -1.23 -6.59
CA PRO A 152 14.55 -0.80 -7.10
C PRO A 152 15.43 -1.94 -7.61
N ALA A 153 15.26 -3.17 -7.15
CA ALA A 153 16.02 -4.32 -7.63
C ALA A 153 15.86 -4.60 -9.13
N ILE A 154 14.79 -4.14 -9.79
CA ILE A 154 14.61 -4.34 -11.24
C ILE A 154 15.62 -3.56 -12.09
N TRP A 155 16.33 -2.59 -11.51
CA TRP A 155 17.41 -1.84 -12.18
C TRP A 155 18.79 -2.50 -12.06
N ASP A 156 18.91 -3.59 -11.28
CA ASP A 156 20.18 -4.30 -11.16
C ASP A 156 20.61 -4.92 -12.50
N SER A 157 21.72 -4.43 -13.05
CA SER A 157 22.35 -4.92 -14.26
C SER A 157 23.62 -5.73 -14.03
N SER A 158 23.93 -6.08 -12.78
CA SER A 158 25.15 -6.81 -12.40
C SER A 158 25.32 -8.16 -13.09
N ARG A 159 24.22 -8.74 -13.57
CA ARG A 159 24.19 -10.06 -14.23
C ARG A 159 23.82 -9.99 -15.73
N GLY A 160 23.88 -8.81 -16.33
CA GLY A 160 23.52 -8.56 -17.73
C GLY A 160 22.41 -7.53 -17.86
N GLU A 161 21.49 -7.74 -18.80
CA GLU A 161 20.36 -6.83 -18.99
C GLU A 161 19.47 -6.82 -17.75
N SER A 162 19.12 -5.61 -17.29
CA SER A 162 18.21 -5.44 -16.15
C SER A 162 16.76 -5.78 -16.52
N VAL A 163 15.96 -6.12 -15.52
CA VAL A 163 14.51 -6.33 -15.69
C VAL A 163 13.84 -5.05 -16.22
N TYR A 164 14.33 -3.87 -15.80
CA TYR A 164 13.81 -2.58 -16.23
C TYR A 164 14.09 -2.29 -17.72
N GLU A 165 15.25 -2.68 -18.25
CA GLU A 165 15.54 -2.55 -19.69
C GLU A 165 14.54 -3.38 -20.52
N THR A 166 14.18 -4.56 -20.05
CA THR A 166 13.11 -5.35 -20.66
C THR A 166 11.76 -4.63 -20.59
N ALA A 167 11.41 -4.00 -19.47
CA ALA A 167 10.18 -3.20 -19.35
C ALA A 167 10.14 -2.05 -20.37
N LEU A 168 11.26 -1.35 -20.58
CA LEU A 168 11.36 -0.26 -21.56
C LEU A 168 11.06 -0.73 -22.99
N ARG A 169 11.53 -1.93 -23.39
CA ARG A 169 11.21 -2.50 -24.71
C ARG A 169 9.71 -2.70 -24.92
N HIS A 170 9.00 -3.02 -23.84
CA HIS A 170 7.54 -3.15 -23.88
C HIS A 170 6.79 -1.82 -23.65
N ARG A 171 7.49 -0.68 -23.57
CA ARG A 171 6.92 0.64 -23.28
C ARG A 171 6.19 0.69 -21.92
N VAL A 172 6.73 -0.05 -20.97
CA VAL A 172 6.26 -0.09 -19.57
C VAL A 172 7.28 0.66 -18.73
N TYR A 173 6.90 1.83 -18.22
CA TYR A 173 7.81 2.75 -17.55
C TYR A 173 7.60 2.72 -16.05
N PHE A 174 8.69 2.70 -15.29
CA PHE A 174 8.69 2.75 -13.83
C PHE A 174 9.67 3.80 -13.31
N SER A 175 9.36 4.32 -12.14
CA SER A 175 10.31 4.99 -11.26
C SER A 175 10.69 4.03 -10.12
N PRO A 176 11.92 4.10 -9.59
CA PRO A 176 12.31 3.28 -8.46
C PRO A 176 11.48 3.65 -7.23
N GLY A 177 10.95 2.65 -6.56
CA GLY A 177 10.21 2.78 -5.31
C GLY A 177 11.15 3.02 -4.13
N ASP A 178 10.62 3.59 -3.06
CA ASP A 178 11.30 3.60 -1.77
C ASP A 178 11.11 2.23 -1.11
N ASN A 179 12.20 1.48 -0.93
CA ASN A 179 12.16 0.10 -0.45
C ASN A 179 12.28 0.00 1.09
N ARG A 180 12.28 1.10 1.83
CA ARG A 180 12.26 1.08 3.29
C ARG A 180 10.98 0.41 3.79
N ARG A 181 11.14 -0.73 4.44
CA ARG A 181 10.00 -1.60 4.82
C ARG A 181 9.13 -0.96 5.89
N ILE A 182 9.70 -0.65 7.06
CA ILE A 182 8.92 -0.17 8.22
C ILE A 182 8.13 1.12 7.90
N PRO A 183 8.73 2.19 7.34
CA PRO A 183 7.95 3.36 6.94
C PRO A 183 6.86 3.04 5.91
N GLY A 184 7.12 2.07 5.03
CA GLY A 184 6.16 1.65 4.01
C GLY A 184 4.96 0.91 4.60
N TRP A 185 5.18 0.00 5.55
CA TRP A 185 4.10 -0.66 6.28
C TRP A 185 3.24 0.35 7.02
N MET A 186 3.86 1.34 7.66
CA MET A 186 3.13 2.42 8.30
C MET A 186 2.22 3.19 7.33
N GLN A 187 2.68 3.44 6.10
CA GLN A 187 1.84 4.07 5.07
C GLN A 187 0.63 3.20 4.69
N MET A 188 0.77 1.87 4.66
CA MET A 188 -0.35 0.96 4.43
C MET A 188 -1.31 0.97 5.62
N HIS A 189 -0.82 0.87 6.86
CA HIS A 189 -1.66 0.98 8.07
C HIS A 189 -2.46 2.28 8.11
N TYR A 190 -1.83 3.43 7.81
CA TYR A 190 -2.54 4.72 7.78
C TYR A 190 -3.65 4.75 6.75
N ARG A 191 -3.44 4.16 5.58
CA ARG A 191 -4.45 4.12 4.52
C ARG A 191 -5.58 3.13 4.79
N MET A 192 -5.29 2.05 5.52
CA MET A 192 -6.30 1.08 5.93
C MET A 192 -7.07 1.50 7.19
N ALA A 193 -6.53 2.42 8.00
CA ALA A 193 -7.26 2.90 9.17
C ALA A 193 -8.57 3.59 8.76
N PHE A 194 -9.67 3.17 9.38
CA PHE A 194 -10.96 3.84 9.22
C PHE A 194 -10.99 5.15 9.97
N ASP A 195 -11.59 6.17 9.36
CA ASP A 195 -11.92 7.42 10.05
C ASP A 195 -13.10 7.25 11.02
N GLY A 196 -13.55 8.36 11.65
CA GLY A 196 -14.67 8.34 12.60
C GLY A 196 -16.01 7.95 11.97
N GLU A 197 -16.14 8.02 10.65
CA GLU A 197 -17.33 7.67 9.88
C GLU A 197 -17.25 6.27 9.23
N GLY A 198 -16.09 5.63 9.32
CA GLY A 198 -15.83 4.29 8.80
C GLY A 198 -15.28 4.26 7.38
N TYR A 199 -14.71 5.36 6.88
CA TYR A 199 -14.08 5.42 5.54
C TYR A 199 -12.55 5.25 5.66
N PRO A 200 -11.94 4.34 4.87
CA PRO A 200 -10.50 4.21 4.76
C PRO A 200 -9.96 5.11 3.64
N GLN A 201 -8.64 5.28 3.59
CA GLN A 201 -7.94 5.96 2.49
C GLN A 201 -7.47 4.99 1.39
N MET A 202 -7.85 3.72 1.47
CA MET A 202 -7.54 2.69 0.48
C MET A 202 -8.70 1.72 0.31
N TYR A 203 -9.16 1.58 -0.93
CA TYR A 203 -10.14 0.58 -1.33
C TYR A 203 -9.54 -0.44 -2.31
N VAL A 204 -10.14 -1.62 -2.33
CA VAL A 204 -9.75 -2.75 -3.18
C VAL A 204 -10.99 -3.25 -3.90
N PHE A 205 -10.94 -3.33 -5.23
CA PHE A 205 -12.04 -3.94 -5.97
C PHE A 205 -12.11 -5.45 -5.71
N SER A 206 -13.31 -5.98 -5.57
CA SER A 206 -13.56 -7.40 -5.27
C SER A 206 -12.93 -8.37 -6.28
N GLY A 207 -12.53 -7.87 -7.46
CA GLY A 207 -11.76 -8.63 -8.45
C GLY A 207 -10.28 -8.80 -8.11
N CYS A 208 -9.73 -8.03 -7.16
CA CYS A 208 -8.32 -8.12 -6.74
C CYS A 208 -8.13 -9.24 -5.69
N ARG A 209 -8.31 -10.47 -6.14
CA ARG A 209 -8.38 -11.65 -5.28
C ARG A 209 -7.06 -11.99 -4.59
N ALA A 210 -5.91 -11.70 -5.22
CA ALA A 210 -4.62 -11.96 -4.60
C ALA A 210 -4.43 -11.05 -3.39
N PHE A 211 -4.73 -9.75 -3.50
CA PHE A 211 -4.66 -8.81 -2.38
C PHE A 211 -5.61 -9.24 -1.24
N ILE A 212 -6.87 -9.53 -1.57
CA ILE A 212 -7.90 -9.91 -0.59
C ILE A 212 -7.51 -11.19 0.16
N ARG A 213 -6.87 -12.14 -0.54
CA ARG A 213 -6.43 -13.40 0.05
C ARG A 213 -5.16 -13.23 0.89
N THR A 214 -4.13 -12.56 0.36
CA THR A 214 -2.79 -12.58 0.98
C THR A 214 -2.64 -11.60 2.14
N ILE A 215 -3.21 -10.40 2.04
CA ILE A 215 -3.03 -9.37 3.08
C ILE A 215 -3.47 -9.82 4.47
N PRO A 216 -4.67 -10.43 4.65
CA PRO A 216 -5.10 -10.88 5.98
C PRO A 216 -4.32 -12.09 6.53
N GLU A 217 -3.58 -12.82 5.68
CA GLU A 217 -2.79 -13.97 6.11
C GLU A 217 -1.39 -13.60 6.61
N LEU A 218 -0.91 -12.36 6.32
CA LEU A 218 0.42 -11.92 6.71
C LEU A 218 0.54 -11.74 8.22
N MET A 219 1.62 -12.29 8.76
CA MET A 219 1.93 -12.31 10.19
C MET A 219 3.17 -11.47 10.48
N PHE A 220 3.32 -11.02 11.71
CA PHE A 220 4.54 -10.37 12.18
C PHE A 220 5.74 -11.32 12.12
N SER A 221 6.93 -10.75 11.92
CA SER A 221 8.18 -11.48 12.01
C SER A 221 8.48 -11.88 13.45
N ASP A 222 8.94 -13.12 13.65
CA ASP A 222 9.37 -13.61 14.97
C ASP A 222 10.67 -12.92 15.46
N THR A 223 11.46 -12.39 14.52
CA THR A 223 12.78 -11.80 14.80
C THR A 223 12.79 -10.29 14.77
N GLU A 224 11.94 -9.68 13.95
CA GLU A 224 11.81 -8.24 13.77
C GLU A 224 10.37 -7.80 14.03
N PRO A 225 10.02 -7.44 15.27
CA PRO A 225 8.63 -7.19 15.67
C PRO A 225 7.92 -6.06 14.93
N GLU A 226 8.66 -5.18 14.28
CA GLU A 226 8.13 -4.07 13.48
C GLU A 226 7.90 -4.44 12.01
N ASP A 227 8.36 -5.62 11.58
CA ASP A 227 8.29 -6.08 10.21
C ASP A 227 7.38 -7.31 10.08
N LEU A 228 6.95 -7.59 8.86
CA LEU A 228 6.25 -8.83 8.56
C LEU A 228 7.24 -9.97 8.27
N ASP A 229 6.77 -11.20 8.42
CA ASP A 229 7.57 -12.39 8.11
C ASP A 229 7.69 -12.58 6.59
N THR A 230 8.88 -12.30 6.06
CA THR A 230 9.22 -12.41 4.63
C THR A 230 9.24 -13.84 4.08
N ARG A 231 9.08 -14.86 4.93
CA ARG A 231 8.92 -16.25 4.48
C ARG A 231 7.53 -16.51 3.91
N GLN A 232 6.59 -15.63 4.17
CA GLN A 232 5.20 -15.71 3.71
C GLN A 232 5.04 -15.17 2.29
N GLU A 233 3.80 -15.15 1.81
CA GLU A 233 3.45 -14.66 0.48
C GLU A 233 3.24 -13.15 0.51
N ASP A 234 4.33 -12.38 0.65
CA ASP A 234 4.34 -10.92 0.90
C ASP A 234 4.41 -10.06 -0.37
N HIS A 235 4.53 -10.66 -1.56
CA HIS A 235 4.75 -9.95 -2.83
C HIS A 235 3.69 -8.90 -3.16
N VAL A 236 2.42 -9.17 -2.85
CA VAL A 236 1.31 -8.21 -3.02
C VAL A 236 1.43 -7.05 -2.04
N ALA A 237 1.87 -7.32 -0.81
CA ALA A 237 2.10 -6.30 0.19
C ALA A 237 3.30 -5.41 -0.17
N ASP A 238 4.41 -6.01 -0.63
CA ASP A 238 5.58 -5.26 -1.07
C ASP A 238 5.27 -4.34 -2.27
N GLU A 239 4.57 -4.87 -3.26
CA GLU A 239 4.11 -4.08 -4.41
C GLU A 239 3.22 -2.90 -3.96
N CYS A 240 2.25 -3.14 -3.06
CA CYS A 240 1.38 -2.12 -2.50
C CYS A 240 2.18 -1.08 -1.69
N ARG A 241 3.16 -1.52 -0.92
CA ARG A 241 4.06 -0.68 -0.13
C ARG A 241 4.84 0.30 -1.01
N TYR A 242 5.40 -0.13 -2.16
CA TYR A 242 6.07 0.76 -3.10
C TYR A 242 5.12 1.86 -3.59
N PHE A 243 3.87 1.52 -3.88
CA PHE A 243 2.88 2.51 -4.31
C PHE A 243 2.55 3.50 -3.19
N CYS A 244 2.31 3.02 -1.97
CA CYS A 244 2.01 3.86 -0.81
C CYS A 244 3.18 4.82 -0.47
N MET A 245 4.43 4.33 -0.57
CA MET A 245 5.63 5.15 -0.35
C MET A 245 5.86 6.20 -1.45
N ALA A 246 5.49 5.91 -2.69
CA ALA A 246 5.51 6.91 -3.76
C ALA A 246 4.46 8.04 -3.56
N ARG A 247 3.51 7.82 -2.64
CA ARG A 247 2.40 8.73 -2.33
C ARG A 247 2.10 8.74 -0.84
N PRO A 248 3.06 9.16 0.00
CA PRO A 248 2.88 9.14 1.44
C PRO A 248 1.74 10.09 1.84
N ILE A 249 0.91 9.64 2.78
CA ILE A 249 -0.11 10.46 3.41
C ILE A 249 0.29 10.79 4.84
N ARG A 250 -0.27 11.88 5.35
CA ARG A 250 -0.28 12.12 6.80
C ARG A 250 -1.50 11.42 7.38
N PRO A 251 -1.40 10.78 8.56
CA PRO A 251 -2.55 10.19 9.20
C PRO A 251 -3.60 11.26 9.50
N VAL A 252 -4.86 10.91 9.29
CA VAL A 252 -5.98 11.80 9.61
C VAL A 252 -5.99 12.04 11.11
N ARG A 253 -5.94 13.30 11.53
CA ARG A 253 -6.05 13.68 12.95
C ARG A 253 -7.51 13.51 13.37
N GLN A 254 -7.80 12.52 14.19
CA GLN A 254 -9.10 12.46 14.86
C GLN A 254 -9.26 13.71 15.74
N GLY A 255 -10.19 14.60 15.37
CA GLY A 255 -10.58 15.76 16.19
C GLY A 255 -10.02 17.12 15.79
N GLU A 256 -9.33 17.30 14.67
CA GLU A 256 -9.20 18.62 14.08
C GLU A 256 -10.47 18.96 13.28
N GLU A 257 -11.47 19.54 13.95
CA GLU A 257 -12.32 20.50 13.28
C GLU A 257 -11.39 21.54 12.67
N LEU A 258 -11.35 21.63 11.35
CA LEU A 258 -10.72 22.77 10.68
C LEU A 258 -11.33 24.01 11.32
N ALA A 259 -10.53 24.72 12.12
CA ALA A 259 -10.97 25.98 12.67
C ALA A 259 -11.35 26.85 11.47
N LEU A 260 -12.61 27.19 11.37
CA LEU A 260 -13.20 28.04 10.32
C LEU A 260 -12.50 29.41 10.16
N GLY A 261 -11.32 29.58 10.75
CA GLY A 261 -10.47 30.76 10.73
C GLY A 261 -9.46 30.84 9.58
N ASP A 262 -9.14 29.74 8.93
CA ASP A 262 -8.09 29.68 7.90
C ASP A 262 -8.65 29.56 6.45
N ASP A 263 -9.90 29.91 6.24
CA ASP A 263 -10.43 30.11 4.89
C ASP A 263 -9.84 31.40 4.28
N PRO A 264 -8.95 31.31 3.28
CA PRO A 264 -8.35 32.48 2.64
C PRO A 264 -9.40 33.35 1.91
N LEU A 265 -10.64 32.86 1.76
CA LEU A 265 -11.75 33.61 1.16
C LEU A 265 -12.61 34.31 2.20
N ASN A 266 -12.38 34.10 3.49
CA ASN A 266 -13.10 34.81 4.55
C ASN A 266 -12.53 36.22 4.76
N MET A 267 -12.72 37.08 3.76
CA MET A 267 -12.44 38.51 3.87
C MET A 267 -13.47 39.13 4.82
N ARG A 268 -13.14 39.24 6.09
CA ARG A 268 -13.88 40.08 7.02
C ARG A 268 -13.84 41.51 6.48
N ARG A 269 -14.98 41.99 6.02
CA ARG A 269 -15.20 43.42 5.85
C ARG A 269 -14.96 44.09 7.20
N ARG A 270 -13.96 44.95 7.26
CA ARG A 270 -13.84 46.00 8.27
C ARG A 270 -14.78 47.18 7.91
#